data_a56b8972935fc1d5bfa2e6d9e7c544c5
#
_entry.id   a56b8972935fc1d5bfa2e6d9e7c544c5
#
_cell.length_a   1.000
_cell.length_b   1.000
_cell.length_c   1.000
_cell.angle_alpha   90.00
_cell.angle_beta   90.00
_cell.angle_gamma   90.00
#
_symmetry.space_group_name_H-M   'P 1'
#
loop_
_entity.id
_entity.type
_entity.pdbx_description
1 polymer ?
#
loop_
_entity_poly.entity_id
_entity_poly.type
_entity_poly.pdbx_seq_one_letter_code
_entity_poly.pdbx_strand_id
1 'polypeptide(L)'
;DYTFTKEIEKDTIYLWLTRNSFDSLNFNLIEKDTTKLTTVKFDRKRDTLIDSLSISAKTANVIHLRESFKLSSNIPIKKIEDSLINIRDIDSITVPFSTSLNDNLDEIDIKFEVSPSDNYRIFILPEAIRDIKGMTNDTLQFNLVSQALEDYGNIYLDVIRNSQSKFILHLLNSNGDIIRKYNNVNQNST
;
A
#
# COMPACT_ATOMS: atom_id res chain seq x y z
N ASP A 1 -6.79 -23.43 0.61
CA ASP A 1 -7.10 -22.01 0.61
C ASP A 1 -6.27 -21.30 -0.44
N TYR A 2 -6.81 -20.27 -1.04
CA TYR A 2 -6.13 -19.45 -2.04
C TYR A 2 -6.48 -17.98 -1.84
N THR A 3 -5.61 -17.10 -2.31
CA THR A 3 -5.82 -15.64 -2.40
C THR A 3 -5.43 -15.20 -3.81
N PHE A 4 -6.05 -14.16 -4.32
CA PHE A 4 -5.64 -13.57 -5.59
C PHE A 4 -5.36 -12.09 -5.43
N THR A 5 -4.39 -11.58 -6.19
CA THR A 5 -4.05 -10.17 -6.29
C THR A 5 -4.13 -9.74 -7.75
N LYS A 6 -4.43 -8.47 -7.98
CA LYS A 6 -4.56 -7.90 -9.33
C LYS A 6 -3.53 -6.83 -9.57
N GLU A 7 -2.84 -6.93 -10.69
CA GLU A 7 -2.01 -5.85 -11.21
C GLU A 7 -2.81 -5.12 -12.29
N ILE A 8 -3.48 -4.03 -11.88
CA ILE A 8 -4.49 -3.31 -12.71
C ILE A 8 -3.88 -2.79 -14.01
N GLU A 9 -2.62 -2.33 -13.98
CA GLU A 9 -1.94 -1.77 -15.15
C GLU A 9 -1.54 -2.82 -16.19
N LYS A 10 -1.48 -4.09 -15.82
CA LYS A 10 -1.03 -5.18 -16.71
C LYS A 10 -2.10 -6.22 -17.03
N ASP A 11 -3.35 -6.02 -16.62
CA ASP A 11 -4.44 -7.02 -16.76
C ASP A 11 -4.04 -8.41 -16.24
N THR A 12 -3.19 -8.45 -15.20
CA THR A 12 -2.62 -9.66 -14.64
C THR A 12 -3.25 -9.99 -13.31
N ILE A 13 -3.60 -11.26 -13.12
CA ILE A 13 -4.09 -11.80 -11.85
C ILE A 13 -3.07 -12.84 -11.35
N TYR A 14 -2.58 -12.63 -10.12
CA TYR A 14 -1.76 -13.61 -9.42
C TYR A 14 -2.64 -14.45 -8.51
N LEU A 15 -2.53 -15.77 -8.63
CA LEU A 15 -3.19 -16.70 -7.74
C LEU A 15 -2.16 -17.24 -6.74
N TRP A 16 -2.38 -16.97 -5.48
CA TRP A 16 -1.53 -17.40 -4.38
C TRP A 16 -2.14 -18.63 -3.73
N LEU A 17 -1.41 -19.75 -3.73
CA LEU A 17 -1.84 -21.00 -3.12
C LEU A 17 -1.12 -21.21 -1.78
N THR A 18 -1.88 -21.51 -0.73
CA THR A 18 -1.33 -21.75 0.60
C THR A 18 -0.80 -23.19 0.77
N ARG A 19 -1.16 -24.10 -0.15
CA ARG A 19 -0.71 -25.50 -0.16
C ARG A 19 -0.37 -25.95 -1.57
N ASN A 20 0.79 -26.55 -1.74
CA ASN A 20 1.26 -27.12 -3.01
C ASN A 20 0.85 -28.59 -3.15
N SER A 21 -0.41 -28.94 -2.86
CA SER A 21 -0.90 -30.31 -2.91
C SER A 21 -1.60 -30.69 -4.23
N PHE A 22 -1.57 -29.78 -5.22
CA PHE A 22 -2.28 -29.98 -6.48
C PHE A 22 -1.31 -30.27 -7.63
N ASP A 23 -1.68 -31.20 -8.51
CA ASP A 23 -0.96 -31.45 -9.76
C ASP A 23 -1.43 -30.52 -10.90
N SER A 24 -2.66 -30.04 -10.80
CA SER A 24 -3.27 -29.13 -11.77
C SER A 24 -4.40 -28.33 -11.14
N LEU A 25 -4.68 -27.17 -11.70
CA LEU A 25 -5.85 -26.36 -11.38
C LEU A 25 -6.65 -26.09 -12.63
N ASN A 26 -7.97 -26.16 -12.49
CA ASN A 26 -8.92 -25.81 -13.54
C ASN A 26 -9.53 -24.43 -13.23
N PHE A 27 -9.48 -23.54 -14.18
CA PHE A 27 -10.05 -22.20 -14.08
C PHE A 27 -11.18 -22.05 -15.08
N ASN A 28 -12.30 -21.55 -14.61
CA ASN A 28 -13.39 -21.06 -15.47
C ASN A 28 -13.26 -19.54 -15.58
N LEU A 29 -12.83 -19.06 -16.73
CA LEU A 29 -12.86 -17.64 -17.04
C LEU A 29 -14.24 -17.32 -17.64
N ILE A 30 -14.99 -16.47 -16.96
CA ILE A 30 -16.33 -16.04 -17.40
C ILE A 30 -16.22 -14.57 -17.79
N GLU A 31 -16.41 -14.29 -19.07
CA GLU A 31 -16.46 -12.93 -19.61
C GLU A 31 -17.82 -12.74 -20.30
N LYS A 32 -18.67 -11.90 -19.69
CA LYS A 32 -20.07 -11.70 -20.13
C LYS A 32 -20.79 -13.04 -20.29
N ASP A 33 -21.10 -13.44 -21.53
CA ASP A 33 -21.80 -14.67 -21.85
C ASP A 33 -20.88 -15.82 -22.32
N THR A 34 -19.58 -15.63 -22.24
CA THR A 34 -18.59 -16.63 -22.69
C THR A 34 -17.85 -17.22 -21.51
N THR A 35 -17.89 -18.55 -21.40
CA THR A 35 -17.10 -19.31 -20.39
C THR A 35 -15.96 -20.03 -21.09
N LYS A 36 -14.73 -19.75 -20.68
CA LYS A 36 -13.52 -20.45 -21.14
C LYS A 36 -12.94 -21.27 -20.02
N LEU A 37 -12.89 -22.58 -20.20
CA LEU A 37 -12.19 -23.50 -19.29
C LEU A 37 -10.70 -23.53 -19.63
N THR A 38 -9.86 -23.28 -18.66
CA THR A 38 -8.39 -23.35 -18.78
C THR A 38 -7.84 -24.22 -17.67
N THR A 39 -7.00 -25.20 -18.05
CA THR A 39 -6.31 -26.09 -17.12
C THR A 39 -4.84 -25.71 -17.07
N VAL A 40 -4.32 -25.41 -15.88
CA VAL A 40 -2.90 -25.16 -15.61
C VAL A 40 -2.32 -26.37 -14.88
N LYS A 41 -1.28 -26.98 -15.46
CA LYS A 41 -0.52 -28.07 -14.82
C LYS A 41 0.71 -27.48 -14.14
N PHE A 42 1.00 -27.94 -12.92
CA PHE A 42 2.17 -27.51 -12.16
C PHE A 42 3.34 -28.49 -12.39
N ASP A 43 4.53 -27.94 -12.64
CA ASP A 43 5.76 -28.72 -12.65
C ASP A 43 6.37 -28.68 -11.24
N ARG A 44 6.22 -29.75 -10.48
CA ARG A 44 6.73 -29.89 -9.11
C ARG A 44 8.24 -29.73 -8.97
N LYS A 45 9.00 -29.84 -10.06
CA LYS A 45 10.47 -29.68 -10.03
C LYS A 45 10.93 -28.24 -9.83
N ARG A 46 10.02 -27.25 -9.97
CA ARG A 46 10.31 -25.83 -9.76
C ARG A 46 9.95 -25.32 -8.36
N ASP A 47 9.29 -26.14 -7.54
CA ASP A 47 8.77 -25.76 -6.21
C ASP A 47 9.82 -25.72 -5.08
N THR A 48 11.10 -25.77 -5.38
CA THR A 48 12.15 -25.76 -4.34
C THR A 48 12.57 -24.37 -3.87
N LEU A 49 12.09 -23.33 -4.50
CA LEU A 49 12.30 -21.94 -4.02
C LEU A 49 11.15 -21.57 -3.10
N ILE A 50 11.35 -21.75 -1.81
CA ILE A 50 10.50 -21.11 -0.80
C ILE A 50 10.87 -19.63 -0.86
N ASP A 51 10.01 -18.84 -1.50
CA ASP A 51 10.14 -17.39 -1.45
C ASP A 51 10.03 -16.97 0.01
N SER A 52 11.09 -16.42 0.58
CA SER A 52 11.06 -15.84 1.92
C SER A 52 10.23 -14.54 1.89
N LEU A 53 9.54 -14.28 3.00
CA LEU A 53 8.87 -13.00 3.17
C LEU A 53 9.91 -11.87 3.16
N SER A 54 9.75 -10.93 2.24
CA SER A 54 10.56 -9.73 2.14
C SER A 54 9.67 -8.50 2.29
N ILE A 55 10.03 -7.63 3.21
CA ILE A 55 9.30 -6.38 3.49
C ILE A 55 10.27 -5.22 3.31
N SER A 56 9.87 -4.22 2.55
CA SER A 56 10.68 -3.03 2.27
C SER A 56 9.85 -1.76 2.43
N ALA A 57 10.50 -0.65 2.80
CA ALA A 57 9.86 0.64 2.82
C ALA A 57 9.58 1.12 1.38
N LYS A 58 8.35 1.52 1.13
CA LYS A 58 7.91 2.19 -0.11
C LYS A 58 8.03 3.71 0.02
N THR A 59 7.83 4.21 1.23
CA THR A 59 8.07 5.61 1.58
C THR A 59 9.58 5.84 1.74
N ALA A 60 10.07 6.94 1.19
CA ALA A 60 11.46 7.38 1.40
C ALA A 60 11.71 7.70 2.89
N ASN A 61 12.98 7.96 3.25
CA ASN A 61 13.35 8.33 4.62
C ASN A 61 12.78 9.71 5.06
N VAL A 62 12.19 10.46 4.14
CA VAL A 62 11.49 11.72 4.39
C VAL A 62 10.00 11.47 4.26
N ILE A 63 9.23 11.84 5.30
CA ILE A 63 7.78 11.71 5.33
C ILE A 63 7.12 13.09 5.33
N HIS A 64 6.08 13.25 4.51
CA HIS A 64 5.28 14.47 4.50
C HIS A 64 4.25 14.47 5.65
N LEU A 65 3.90 15.66 6.15
CA LEU A 65 3.02 15.83 7.32
C LEU A 65 1.62 15.20 7.17
N ARG A 66 1.19 14.91 5.94
CA ARG A 66 -0.14 14.35 5.64
C ARG A 66 -0.07 12.97 5.01
N GLU A 67 1.11 12.38 4.99
CA GLU A 67 1.34 11.06 4.45
C GLU A 67 1.43 10.01 5.55
N SER A 68 1.22 8.77 5.17
CA SER A 68 1.46 7.61 6.00
C SER A 68 2.73 6.90 5.58
N PHE A 69 3.33 6.17 6.49
CA PHE A 69 4.48 5.33 6.20
C PHE A 69 4.01 4.03 5.56
N LYS A 70 4.55 3.70 4.38
CA LYS A 70 4.12 2.56 3.60
C LYS A 70 5.23 1.53 3.47
N LEU A 71 4.85 0.27 3.69
CA LEU A 71 5.69 -0.90 3.45
C LEU A 71 5.11 -1.73 2.33
N SER A 72 5.96 -2.33 1.50
CA SER A 72 5.57 -3.31 0.50
C SER A 72 6.08 -4.69 0.85
N SER A 73 5.32 -5.71 0.49
CA SER A 73 5.64 -7.11 0.68
C SER A 73 5.65 -7.84 -0.67
N ASN A 74 6.56 -8.81 -0.82
CA ASN A 74 6.62 -9.69 -2.00
C ASN A 74 5.58 -10.81 -1.98
N ILE A 75 4.95 -11.08 -0.83
CA ILE A 75 3.92 -12.10 -0.64
C ILE A 75 2.74 -11.44 0.08
N PRO A 76 1.48 -11.72 -0.28
CA PRO A 76 0.33 -11.14 0.40
C PRO A 76 0.34 -11.41 1.90
N ILE A 77 0.03 -10.38 2.67
CA ILE A 77 0.01 -10.40 4.12
C ILE A 77 -1.34 -10.93 4.60
N LYS A 78 -1.31 -11.84 5.56
CA LYS A 78 -2.48 -12.42 6.20
C LYS A 78 -2.85 -11.73 7.51
N LYS A 79 -1.84 -11.30 8.27
CA LYS A 79 -2.06 -10.71 9.60
C LYS A 79 -0.95 -9.72 9.94
N ILE A 80 -1.34 -8.64 10.61
CA ILE A 80 -0.45 -7.70 11.27
C ILE A 80 -0.78 -7.72 12.76
N GLU A 81 0.24 -7.71 13.62
CA GLU A 81 0.13 -7.66 15.07
C GLU A 81 0.67 -6.32 15.56
N ASP A 82 -0.23 -5.35 15.73
CA ASP A 82 0.13 -3.97 16.07
C ASP A 82 0.89 -3.87 17.41
N SER A 83 0.63 -4.80 18.35
CA SER A 83 1.33 -4.84 19.64
C SER A 83 2.84 -5.08 19.52
N LEU A 84 3.30 -5.60 18.39
CA LEU A 84 4.71 -5.83 18.07
C LEU A 84 5.33 -4.71 17.21
N ILE A 85 4.60 -3.63 16.98
CA ILE A 85 5.07 -2.44 16.28
C ILE A 85 5.20 -1.30 17.29
N ASN A 86 6.27 -0.53 17.20
CA ASN A 86 6.49 0.63 18.05
C ASN A 86 7.04 1.80 17.23
N ILE A 87 6.44 2.97 17.40
CA ILE A 87 6.88 4.22 16.79
C ILE A 87 7.28 5.17 17.90
N ARG A 88 8.47 5.76 17.77
CA ARG A 88 8.98 6.77 18.70
C ARG A 88 9.43 8.02 17.96
N ASP A 89 9.12 9.17 18.52
CA ASP A 89 9.63 10.46 18.06
C ASP A 89 11.08 10.72 18.50
N ILE A 90 11.58 11.92 18.24
CA ILE A 90 12.94 12.34 18.59
C ILE A 90 13.19 12.29 20.10
N ASP A 91 12.19 12.58 20.93
CA ASP A 91 12.26 12.57 22.39
C ASP A 91 12.05 11.16 22.98
N SER A 92 11.95 10.14 22.12
CA SER A 92 11.68 8.74 22.47
C SER A 92 10.29 8.50 23.07
N ILE A 93 9.36 9.42 22.83
CA ILE A 93 7.95 9.27 23.24
C ILE A 93 7.27 8.34 22.24
N THR A 94 6.42 7.44 22.75
CA THR A 94 5.65 6.53 21.90
C THR A 94 4.55 7.29 21.18
N VAL A 95 4.52 7.15 19.84
CA VAL A 95 3.52 7.77 18.96
C VAL A 95 2.41 6.76 18.66
N PRO A 96 1.14 7.09 18.92
CA PRO A 96 0.01 6.24 18.55
C PRO A 96 -0.09 6.09 17.03
N PHE A 97 -0.45 4.93 16.56
CA PHE A 97 -0.58 4.63 15.13
C PHE A 97 -1.72 3.66 14.86
N SER A 98 -2.06 3.47 13.60
CA SER A 98 -2.94 2.42 13.10
C SER A 98 -2.34 1.80 11.84
N THR A 99 -2.61 0.52 11.62
CA THR A 99 -2.20 -0.18 10.41
C THR A 99 -3.40 -0.54 9.54
N SER A 100 -3.20 -0.59 8.24
CA SER A 100 -4.15 -1.12 7.28
C SER A 100 -3.45 -1.79 6.11
N LEU A 101 -4.13 -2.73 5.47
CA LEU A 101 -3.68 -3.38 4.24
C LEU A 101 -4.44 -2.82 3.05
N ASN A 102 -3.77 -2.74 1.91
CA ASN A 102 -4.44 -2.46 0.65
C ASN A 102 -5.27 -3.68 0.18
N ASP A 103 -6.07 -3.52 -0.89
CA ASP A 103 -6.93 -4.58 -1.44
C ASP A 103 -6.13 -5.79 -1.95
N ASN A 104 -4.89 -5.59 -2.37
CA ASN A 104 -3.98 -6.66 -2.82
C ASN A 104 -3.25 -7.36 -1.68
N LEU A 105 -3.37 -6.88 -0.43
CA LEU A 105 -2.70 -7.42 0.74
C LEU A 105 -1.16 -7.40 0.67
N ASP A 106 -0.59 -6.57 -0.21
CA ASP A 106 0.85 -6.47 -0.47
C ASP A 106 1.45 -5.12 -0.04
N GLU A 107 0.61 -4.18 0.42
CA GLU A 107 1.02 -2.90 0.97
C GLU A 107 0.42 -2.69 2.35
N ILE A 108 1.30 -2.41 3.32
CA ILE A 108 0.93 -2.04 4.69
C ILE A 108 1.04 -0.53 4.79
N ASP A 109 -0.05 0.10 5.18
CA ASP A 109 -0.13 1.53 5.48
C ASP A 109 -0.08 1.72 7.00
N ILE A 110 0.93 2.40 7.51
CA ILE A 110 1.11 2.74 8.92
C ILE A 110 0.86 4.23 9.07
N LYS A 111 -0.29 4.57 9.64
CA LYS A 111 -0.75 5.95 9.81
C LYS A 111 -0.55 6.40 11.25
N PHE A 112 0.14 7.52 11.43
CA PHE A 112 0.36 8.19 12.71
C PHE A 112 0.37 9.71 12.49
N GLU A 113 0.28 10.48 13.58
CA GLU A 113 0.37 11.92 13.51
C GLU A 113 1.83 12.36 13.34
N VAL A 114 2.12 13.03 12.23
CA VAL A 114 3.47 13.49 11.88
C VAL A 114 3.60 14.96 12.25
N SER A 115 4.48 15.27 13.22
CA SER A 115 4.85 16.65 13.60
C SER A 115 5.91 17.20 12.64
N PRO A 116 5.92 18.53 12.38
CA PRO A 116 6.95 19.13 11.53
C PRO A 116 8.35 19.06 12.17
N SER A 117 9.38 18.89 11.35
CA SER A 117 10.80 18.89 11.76
C SER A 117 11.14 17.87 12.86
N ASP A 118 10.48 16.73 12.85
CA ASP A 118 10.64 15.65 13.81
C ASP A 118 11.35 14.44 13.19
N ASN A 119 11.83 13.52 14.03
CA ASN A 119 12.44 12.27 13.60
C ASN A 119 11.71 11.09 14.25
N TYR A 120 11.32 10.13 13.43
CA TYR A 120 10.62 8.94 13.90
C TYR A 120 11.47 7.69 13.73
N ARG A 121 11.45 6.83 14.73
CA ARG A 121 12.00 5.48 14.68
C ARG A 121 10.87 4.48 14.78
N ILE A 122 10.74 3.67 13.72
CA ILE A 122 9.73 2.61 13.63
C ILE A 122 10.44 1.28 13.85
N PHE A 123 10.04 0.54 14.86
CA PHE A 123 10.50 -0.80 15.14
C PHE A 123 9.36 -1.78 14.90
N ILE A 124 9.62 -2.79 14.11
CA ILE A 124 8.71 -3.91 13.86
C ILE A 124 9.42 -5.16 14.34
N LEU A 125 8.93 -5.72 15.43
CA LEU A 125 9.52 -6.90 16.06
C LEU A 125 9.26 -8.16 15.23
N PRO A 126 10.00 -9.25 15.46
CA PRO A 126 9.73 -10.52 14.80
C PRO A 126 8.28 -10.96 15.02
N GLU A 127 7.70 -11.63 14.02
CA GLU A 127 6.31 -12.12 14.02
C GLU A 127 5.21 -11.04 13.98
N ALA A 128 5.56 -9.76 13.88
CA ALA A 128 4.59 -8.69 13.75
C ALA A 128 3.77 -8.79 12.45
N ILE A 129 4.39 -9.26 11.37
CA ILE A 129 3.77 -9.39 10.06
C ILE A 129 3.87 -10.84 9.62
N ARG A 130 2.73 -11.42 9.27
CA ARG A 130 2.63 -12.81 8.82
C ARG A 130 1.98 -12.87 7.45
N ASP A 131 2.62 -13.55 6.50
CA ASP A 131 2.10 -13.77 5.17
C ASP A 131 1.06 -14.91 5.11
N ILE A 132 0.49 -15.12 3.92
CA ILE A 132 -0.49 -16.19 3.66
C ILE A 132 0.10 -17.59 3.72
N LYS A 133 1.42 -17.75 3.59
CA LYS A 133 2.15 -19.02 3.70
C LYS A 133 2.52 -19.35 5.16
N GLY A 134 2.34 -18.38 6.08
CA GLY A 134 2.64 -18.51 7.50
C GLY A 134 4.05 -18.06 7.89
N MET A 135 4.82 -17.48 6.95
CA MET A 135 6.14 -16.92 7.22
C MET A 135 6.00 -15.54 7.90
N THR A 136 6.97 -15.18 8.69
CA THR A 136 6.98 -13.94 9.47
C THR A 136 8.21 -13.11 9.18
N ASN A 137 8.13 -11.81 9.49
CA ASN A 137 9.26 -10.91 9.43
C ASN A 137 10.27 -11.18 10.57
N ASP A 138 11.52 -10.88 10.31
CA ASP A 138 12.53 -10.61 11.33
C ASP A 138 12.38 -9.18 11.88
N THR A 139 13.29 -8.75 12.77
CA THR A 139 13.30 -7.37 13.25
C THR A 139 13.56 -6.40 12.10
N LEU A 140 12.64 -5.43 11.91
CA LEU A 140 12.80 -4.35 10.95
C LEU A 140 12.88 -3.02 11.71
N GLN A 141 13.74 -2.13 11.21
CA GLN A 141 13.89 -0.79 11.75
C GLN A 141 13.91 0.24 10.61
N PHE A 142 13.13 1.30 10.76
CA PHE A 142 13.09 2.41 9.82
C PHE A 142 13.25 3.73 10.57
N ASN A 143 14.00 4.66 9.97
CA ASN A 143 14.17 6.00 10.47
C ASN A 143 13.59 6.97 9.45
N LEU A 144 12.71 7.85 9.91
CA LEU A 144 12.04 8.85 9.08
C LEU A 144 12.35 10.24 9.63
N VAL A 145 12.46 11.21 8.73
CA VAL A 145 12.54 12.64 9.04
C VAL A 145 11.32 13.30 8.45
N SER A 146 10.58 14.07 9.24
CA SER A 146 9.46 14.85 8.71
C SER A 146 9.93 16.17 8.15
N GLN A 147 9.19 16.66 7.15
CA GLN A 147 9.46 17.97 6.56
C GLN A 147 9.14 19.10 7.54
N ALA A 148 9.83 20.21 7.40
CA ALA A 148 9.51 21.44 8.13
C ALA A 148 8.22 22.07 7.61
N LEU A 149 7.54 22.86 8.46
CA LEU A 149 6.30 23.53 8.07
C LEU A 149 6.55 24.58 6.96
N GLU A 150 7.76 25.15 6.94
CA GLU A 150 8.21 26.13 5.94
C GLU A 150 8.32 25.54 4.53
N ASP A 151 8.44 24.22 4.40
CA ASP A 151 8.45 23.51 3.11
C ASP A 151 7.06 23.44 2.46
N TYR A 152 6.01 23.88 3.17
CA TYR A 152 4.63 23.81 2.69
C TYR A 152 4.11 25.19 2.34
N GLY A 153 3.36 25.25 1.23
CA GLY A 153 2.60 26.41 0.82
C GLY A 153 1.10 26.11 0.77
N ASN A 154 0.29 27.16 0.89
CA ASN A 154 -1.15 27.08 0.64
C ASN A 154 -1.45 27.67 -0.74
N ILE A 155 -2.21 26.94 -1.53
CA ILE A 155 -2.74 27.44 -2.81
C ILE A 155 -4.23 27.70 -2.61
N TYR A 156 -4.63 28.98 -2.74
CA TYR A 156 -6.03 29.38 -2.76
C TYR A 156 -6.45 29.58 -4.21
N LEU A 157 -7.51 28.89 -4.61
CA LEU A 157 -8.00 28.94 -5.98
C LEU A 157 -9.48 29.32 -6.00
N ASP A 158 -9.79 30.48 -6.58
CA ASP A 158 -11.15 30.93 -6.85
C ASP A 158 -11.52 30.62 -8.30
N VAL A 159 -12.52 29.75 -8.49
CA VAL A 159 -13.02 29.44 -9.83
C VAL A 159 -14.30 30.20 -10.09
N ILE A 160 -14.21 31.25 -10.91
CA ILE A 160 -15.35 32.04 -11.35
C ILE A 160 -15.90 31.46 -12.65
N ARG A 161 -17.18 31.13 -12.68
CA ARG A 161 -17.82 30.53 -13.86
C ARG A 161 -19.21 31.11 -14.12
N ASN A 162 -19.60 31.19 -15.38
CA ASN A 162 -20.88 31.66 -15.84
C ASN A 162 -21.90 30.55 -16.15
N SER A 163 -21.57 29.29 -15.89
CA SER A 163 -22.44 28.14 -16.13
C SER A 163 -22.53 27.23 -14.90
N GLN A 164 -23.64 26.48 -14.80
CA GLN A 164 -23.83 25.46 -13.77
C GLN A 164 -23.29 24.07 -14.17
N SER A 165 -22.57 23.99 -15.28
CA SER A 165 -22.00 22.72 -15.76
C SER A 165 -21.01 22.15 -14.76
N LYS A 166 -21.01 20.82 -14.61
CA LYS A 166 -20.00 20.11 -13.80
C LYS A 166 -18.64 20.29 -14.46
N PHE A 167 -17.61 20.46 -13.64
CA PHE A 167 -16.23 20.56 -14.11
C PHE A 167 -15.30 19.72 -13.25
N ILE A 168 -14.13 19.43 -13.79
CA ILE A 168 -13.07 18.71 -13.14
C ILE A 168 -11.88 19.66 -13.05
N LEU A 169 -11.31 19.79 -11.87
CA LEU A 169 -10.08 20.54 -11.67
C LEU A 169 -8.93 19.57 -11.54
N HIS A 170 -7.88 19.77 -12.33
CA HIS A 170 -6.64 19.02 -12.25
C HIS A 170 -5.53 19.94 -11.71
N LEU A 171 -4.84 19.48 -10.67
CA LEU A 171 -3.55 20.04 -10.28
C LEU A 171 -2.46 19.24 -11.02
N LEU A 172 -1.65 19.95 -11.80
CA LEU A 172 -0.59 19.36 -12.60
C LEU A 172 0.78 19.72 -12.03
N ASN A 173 1.79 18.85 -12.24
CA ASN A 173 3.19 19.18 -12.01
C ASN A 173 3.75 19.99 -13.18
N SER A 174 5.04 20.35 -13.11
CA SER A 174 5.75 21.08 -14.18
C SER A 174 5.84 20.32 -15.51
N ASN A 175 5.70 19.00 -15.49
CA ASN A 175 5.74 18.14 -16.67
C ASN A 175 4.36 17.91 -17.30
N GLY A 176 3.28 18.42 -16.66
CA GLY A 176 1.90 18.24 -17.13
C GLY A 176 1.21 16.99 -16.59
N ASP A 177 1.84 16.24 -15.68
CA ASP A 177 1.22 15.07 -15.08
C ASP A 177 0.21 15.47 -14.00
N ILE A 178 -0.89 14.72 -13.89
CA ILE A 178 -1.93 15.01 -12.90
C ILE A 178 -1.45 14.57 -11.50
N ILE A 179 -1.17 15.55 -10.64
CA ILE A 179 -0.87 15.32 -9.21
C ILE A 179 -2.16 15.04 -8.44
N ARG A 180 -3.22 15.81 -8.73
CA ARG A 180 -4.49 15.68 -8.02
C ARG A 180 -5.67 16.06 -8.91
N LYS A 181 -6.78 15.33 -8.71
CA LYS A 181 -8.04 15.54 -9.43
C LYS A 181 -9.15 15.83 -8.44
N TYR A 182 -9.88 16.92 -8.67
CA TYR A 182 -11.06 17.31 -7.90
C TYR A 182 -12.29 17.22 -8.81
N ASN A 183 -13.22 16.34 -8.45
CA ASN A 183 -14.48 16.18 -9.17
C ASN A 183 -15.59 16.98 -8.45
N ASN A 184 -16.48 17.60 -9.21
CA ASN A 184 -17.66 18.31 -8.68
C ASN A 184 -17.31 19.33 -7.58
N VAL A 185 -16.37 20.23 -7.84
CA VAL A 185 -16.07 21.30 -6.91
C VAL A 185 -17.31 22.21 -6.76
N ASN A 186 -17.99 22.11 -5.61
CA ASN A 186 -19.03 23.07 -5.23
C ASN A 186 -18.38 24.32 -4.64
N GLN A 187 -19.05 25.47 -4.73
CA GLN A 187 -18.56 26.80 -4.31
C GLN A 187 -18.11 26.92 -2.84
N ASN A 188 -18.25 25.88 -2.00
CA ASN A 188 -18.00 25.93 -0.56
C ASN A 188 -17.14 24.79 0.00
N SER A 189 -16.25 24.20 -0.79
CA SER A 189 -15.27 23.26 -0.24
C SER A 189 -13.97 24.01 0.11
N THR A 190 -13.88 24.45 1.36
CA THR A 190 -12.63 24.85 2.02
C THR A 190 -11.75 23.65 2.30
#